data_d464a1857867328395797a63e1853095
#
_entry.id   d464a1857867328395797a63e1853095
#
_cell.length_a   1.000
_cell.length_b   1.000
_cell.length_c   1.000
_cell.angle_alpha   90.00
_cell.angle_beta   90.00
_cell.angle_gamma   90.00
#
_symmetry.space_group_name_H-M   'P 1'
#
loop_
_entity.id
_entity.type
_entity.pdbx_description
1 polymer ?
#
loop_
_entity_poly.entity_id
_entity_poly.type
_entity_poly.pdbx_seq_one_letter_code
_entity_poly.pdbx_strand_id
1 'polypeptide(L)'
;MNPTAIGVDLVDVASFGEQLGQEGSVFHRVFTAREWNAAARFTPEQWAPASEASEALSTSHASSGLSMRSMSMRSIQSLAARWAAKEAFIKAWSSMYYGREDPLERDQVNWAEIEVVNDRWGRPSLRFHGAIADALQQTESEISASLTWLVSLSHDGNYAIAWIHAYPSESHSSKDFS
;
A
#
# COMPACT_ATOMS: atom_id res chain seq x y z
N MET A 1 -22.67 18.79 -1.93
CA MET A 1 -22.29 17.65 -1.07
C MET A 1 -20.78 17.66 -0.98
N ASN A 2 -20.19 17.63 0.22
CA ASN A 2 -18.75 17.49 0.29
C ASN A 2 -18.40 16.05 -0.09
N PRO A 3 -17.59 15.82 -1.13
CA PRO A 3 -17.21 14.51 -1.56
C PRO A 3 -16.38 13.84 -0.46
N THR A 4 -16.92 12.78 0.12
CA THR A 4 -16.24 11.96 1.12
C THR A 4 -16.31 10.52 0.63
N ALA A 5 -15.21 9.81 0.67
CA ALA A 5 -15.14 8.43 0.22
C ALA A 5 -14.49 7.54 1.27
N ILE A 6 -14.90 6.29 1.29
CA ILE A 6 -14.41 5.29 2.21
C ILE A 6 -14.19 3.99 1.44
N GLY A 7 -13.11 3.31 1.75
CA GLY A 7 -12.83 1.98 1.21
C GLY A 7 -12.16 1.12 2.26
N VAL A 8 -12.46 -0.16 2.20
CA VAL A 8 -11.84 -1.18 3.04
C VAL A 8 -11.52 -2.40 2.19
N ASP A 9 -10.42 -3.03 2.50
CA ASP A 9 -10.04 -4.31 1.93
C ASP A 9 -9.39 -5.22 2.98
N LEU A 10 -9.66 -6.53 2.86
CA LEU A 10 -9.16 -7.58 3.75
C LEU A 10 -8.49 -8.66 2.92
N VAL A 11 -7.24 -8.96 3.23
CA VAL A 11 -6.41 -9.94 2.53
C VAL A 11 -6.06 -11.11 3.45
N ASP A 12 -6.31 -12.34 3.00
CA ASP A 12 -5.75 -13.54 3.61
C ASP A 12 -4.26 -13.64 3.28
N VAL A 13 -3.42 -13.56 4.32
CA VAL A 13 -1.97 -13.47 4.19
C VAL A 13 -1.36 -14.75 3.62
N ALA A 14 -1.93 -15.92 3.96
CA ALA A 14 -1.42 -17.20 3.47
C ALA A 14 -1.68 -17.32 1.96
N SER A 15 -2.91 -17.11 1.52
CA SER A 15 -3.28 -17.14 0.10
C SER A 15 -2.51 -16.09 -0.72
N PHE A 16 -2.32 -14.89 -0.15
CA PHE A 16 -1.51 -13.85 -0.78
C PHE A 16 -0.05 -14.28 -0.93
N GLY A 17 0.54 -14.88 0.13
CA GLY A 17 1.91 -15.39 0.10
C GLY A 17 2.11 -16.49 -0.95
N GLU A 18 1.15 -17.39 -1.10
CA GLU A 18 1.16 -18.41 -2.14
C GLU A 18 1.17 -17.81 -3.54
N GLN A 19 0.27 -16.86 -3.81
CA GLN A 19 0.19 -16.15 -5.10
C GLN A 19 1.45 -15.32 -5.38
N LEU A 20 1.99 -14.67 -4.34
CA LEU A 20 3.23 -13.90 -4.44
C LEU A 20 4.40 -14.79 -4.84
N GLY A 21 4.45 -16.04 -4.35
CA GLY A 21 5.49 -17.04 -4.60
C GLY A 21 5.38 -17.77 -5.94
N GLN A 22 4.27 -17.60 -6.68
CA GLN A 22 4.09 -18.27 -7.98
C GLN A 22 5.00 -17.68 -9.04
N GLU A 23 5.56 -18.54 -9.89
CA GLU A 23 6.33 -18.10 -11.06
C GLU A 23 5.42 -17.31 -12.02
N GLY A 24 5.89 -16.13 -12.45
CA GLY A 24 5.09 -15.23 -13.29
C GLY A 24 4.01 -14.43 -12.55
N SER A 25 4.02 -14.44 -11.22
CA SER A 25 3.07 -13.67 -10.41
C SER A 25 3.02 -12.21 -10.82
N VAL A 26 1.82 -11.68 -10.97
CA VAL A 26 1.59 -10.25 -11.28
C VAL A 26 2.05 -9.33 -10.15
N PHE A 27 2.14 -9.83 -8.92
CA PHE A 27 2.54 -9.04 -7.74
C PHE A 27 3.94 -8.45 -7.83
N HIS A 28 4.83 -8.98 -8.69
CA HIS A 28 6.12 -8.34 -8.97
C HIS A 28 6.00 -6.94 -9.57
N ARG A 29 4.88 -6.65 -10.27
CA ARG A 29 4.59 -5.36 -10.90
C ARG A 29 3.67 -4.47 -10.06
N VAL A 30 3.08 -5.01 -9.01
CA VAL A 30 2.12 -4.31 -8.14
C VAL A 30 2.83 -3.38 -7.16
N PHE A 31 4.02 -3.75 -6.72
CA PHE A 31 4.76 -3.01 -5.69
C PHE A 31 5.96 -2.28 -6.28
N THR A 32 6.18 -1.06 -5.80
CA THR A 32 7.39 -0.31 -6.12
C THR A 32 8.62 -0.93 -5.44
N ALA A 33 9.82 -0.61 -5.94
CA ALA A 33 11.06 -1.02 -5.28
C ALA A 33 11.15 -0.53 -3.82
N ARG A 34 10.54 0.63 -3.52
CA ARG A 34 10.48 1.18 -2.17
C ARG A 34 9.60 0.33 -1.24
N GLU A 35 8.46 -0.15 -1.71
CA GLU A 35 7.56 -1.03 -0.96
C GLU A 35 8.21 -2.38 -0.70
N TRP A 36 8.89 -2.96 -1.70
CA TRP A 36 9.69 -4.17 -1.54
C TRP A 36 10.78 -4.01 -0.48
N ASN A 37 11.55 -2.94 -0.55
CA ASN A 37 12.60 -2.64 0.42
C ASN A 37 12.05 -2.39 1.83
N ALA A 38 10.90 -1.76 1.95
CA ALA A 38 10.24 -1.54 3.24
C ALA A 38 9.78 -2.86 3.86
N ALA A 39 9.25 -3.79 3.07
CA ALA A 39 8.85 -5.11 3.54
C ALA A 39 10.07 -6.00 3.90
N ALA A 40 11.15 -5.92 3.13
CA ALA A 40 12.38 -6.69 3.36
C ALA A 40 13.12 -6.31 4.66
N ARG A 41 12.83 -5.15 5.26
CA ARG A 41 13.43 -4.74 6.55
C ARG A 41 12.99 -5.61 7.73
N PHE A 42 11.92 -6.38 7.58
CA PHE A 42 11.46 -7.33 8.59
C PHE A 42 12.19 -8.68 8.44
N THR A 43 13.53 -8.68 8.64
CA THR A 43 14.27 -9.95 8.65
C THR A 43 14.00 -10.72 9.95
N PRO A 44 14.07 -12.06 9.93
CA PRO A 44 13.87 -12.89 11.14
C PRO A 44 14.83 -12.53 12.28
N GLU A 45 16.02 -12.02 11.97
CA GLU A 45 17.09 -11.68 12.91
C GLU A 45 16.75 -10.50 13.83
N GLN A 46 15.84 -9.62 13.45
CA GLN A 46 15.45 -8.46 14.28
C GLN A 46 14.53 -8.82 15.46
N TRP A 47 14.02 -10.05 15.50
CA TRP A 47 13.13 -10.52 16.57
C TRP A 47 13.70 -11.73 17.33
N ALA A 48 14.75 -12.39 16.87
CA ALA A 48 15.33 -13.50 17.60
C ALA A 48 15.83 -13.00 18.97
N PRO A 49 15.46 -13.64 20.10
CA PRO A 49 16.07 -13.33 21.37
C PRO A 49 17.59 -13.55 21.21
N ALA A 50 18.39 -12.73 21.89
CA ALA A 50 19.85 -12.68 21.75
C ALA A 50 20.55 -14.05 21.93
N SER A 51 19.87 -15.06 22.49
CA SER A 51 20.34 -16.43 22.64
C SER A 51 20.34 -17.26 21.35
N GLU A 52 19.55 -16.88 20.31
CA GLU A 52 19.45 -17.65 19.06
C GLU A 52 20.22 -17.01 17.90
N ALA A 53 20.68 -15.77 18.06
CA ALA A 53 21.40 -15.02 17.02
C ALA A 53 22.81 -15.55 16.70
N SER A 54 23.36 -16.42 17.55
CA SER A 54 24.76 -16.91 17.43
C SER A 54 24.94 -18.02 16.40
N GLU A 55 23.91 -18.77 16.05
CA GLU A 55 24.03 -19.91 15.11
C GLU A 55 23.80 -19.56 13.63
N ALA A 56 23.14 -18.42 13.35
CA ALA A 56 22.74 -18.04 11.98
C ALA A 56 23.87 -17.37 11.17
N LEU A 57 25.00 -17.02 11.79
CA LEU A 57 26.07 -16.21 11.15
C LEU A 57 27.09 -17.00 10.32
N SER A 58 26.97 -18.34 10.20
CA SER A 58 28.00 -19.16 9.57
C SER A 58 27.77 -19.57 8.09
N THR A 59 26.68 -19.16 7.45
CA THR A 59 26.36 -19.62 6.08
C THR A 59 25.86 -18.52 5.13
N SER A 60 26.42 -17.30 5.17
CA SER A 60 26.08 -16.29 4.17
C SER A 60 27.18 -16.07 3.17
N HIS A 61 27.15 -16.80 2.04
CA HIS A 61 27.78 -16.34 0.81
C HIS A 61 26.70 -15.80 -0.11
N ALA A 62 26.83 -14.50 -0.39
CA ALA A 62 25.88 -13.69 -1.13
C ALA A 62 25.77 -14.12 -2.59
N SER A 63 24.54 -14.24 -3.07
CA SER A 63 24.18 -13.94 -4.44
C SER A 63 22.91 -13.08 -4.42
N SER A 64 22.99 -11.92 -5.03
CA SER A 64 21.98 -10.87 -5.10
C SER A 64 20.81 -11.29 -5.99
N GLY A 65 19.91 -12.04 -5.40
CA GLY A 65 18.59 -12.35 -5.91
C GLY A 65 17.76 -12.72 -4.70
N LEU A 66 16.90 -11.83 -4.23
CA LEU A 66 15.93 -12.16 -3.18
C LEU A 66 15.05 -13.32 -3.70
N SER A 67 15.46 -14.54 -3.37
CA SER A 67 14.61 -15.70 -3.63
C SER A 67 13.38 -15.55 -2.75
N MET A 68 12.20 -15.43 -3.37
CA MET A 68 10.91 -15.30 -2.67
C MET A 68 10.62 -16.46 -1.70
N ARG A 69 11.36 -17.57 -1.80
CA ARG A 69 11.27 -18.73 -0.89
C ARG A 69 11.80 -18.46 0.53
N SER A 70 12.44 -17.29 0.76
CA SER A 70 13.02 -16.93 2.06
C SER A 70 12.37 -15.70 2.71
N MET A 71 11.23 -15.21 2.19
CA MET A 71 10.55 -14.08 2.81
C MET A 71 9.97 -14.46 4.17
N SER A 72 10.20 -13.61 5.18
CA SER A 72 9.60 -13.79 6.49
C SER A 72 8.08 -13.59 6.43
N MET A 73 7.34 -14.23 7.35
CA MET A 73 5.90 -14.01 7.49
C MET A 73 5.57 -12.52 7.66
N ARG A 74 6.38 -11.78 8.41
CA ARG A 74 6.22 -10.32 8.58
C ARG A 74 6.39 -9.54 7.29
N SER A 75 7.31 -9.96 6.42
CA SER A 75 7.47 -9.36 5.09
C SER A 75 6.22 -9.58 4.23
N ILE A 76 5.67 -10.80 4.27
CA ILE A 76 4.44 -11.15 3.55
C ILE A 76 3.26 -10.35 4.10
N GLN A 77 3.08 -10.28 5.43
CA GLN A 77 2.05 -9.47 6.08
C GLN A 77 2.16 -7.98 5.69
N SER A 78 3.39 -7.47 5.65
CA SER A 78 3.67 -6.08 5.24
C SER A 78 3.26 -5.80 3.80
N LEU A 79 3.51 -6.72 2.86
CA LEU A 79 3.07 -6.60 1.47
C LEU A 79 1.56 -6.81 1.33
N ALA A 80 0.98 -7.77 2.06
CA ALA A 80 -0.45 -8.01 2.07
C ALA A 80 -1.24 -6.77 2.55
N ALA A 81 -0.75 -6.08 3.60
CA ALA A 81 -1.36 -4.84 4.07
C ALA A 81 -1.25 -3.71 3.03
N ARG A 82 -0.15 -3.62 2.28
CA ARG A 82 0.00 -2.66 1.18
C ARG A 82 -0.91 -2.99 0.01
N TRP A 83 -1.06 -4.29 -0.30
CA TRP A 83 -2.00 -4.74 -1.31
C TRP A 83 -3.44 -4.36 -0.92
N ALA A 84 -3.85 -4.67 0.31
CA ALA A 84 -5.14 -4.24 0.84
C ALA A 84 -5.35 -2.72 0.73
N ALA A 85 -4.31 -1.91 0.98
CA ALA A 85 -4.42 -0.45 0.84
C ALA A 85 -4.66 0.00 -0.60
N LYS A 86 -4.02 -0.63 -1.58
CA LYS A 86 -4.22 -0.32 -3.01
C LYS A 86 -5.64 -0.67 -3.44
N GLU A 87 -6.15 -1.83 -3.06
CA GLU A 87 -7.53 -2.23 -3.35
C GLU A 87 -8.56 -1.37 -2.61
N ALA A 88 -8.33 -1.07 -1.33
CA ALA A 88 -9.18 -0.18 -0.55
C ALA A 88 -9.24 1.24 -1.14
N PHE A 89 -8.10 1.75 -1.67
CA PHE A 89 -8.06 3.03 -2.35
C PHE A 89 -8.95 3.04 -3.60
N ILE A 90 -8.84 2.04 -4.48
CA ILE A 90 -9.67 1.93 -5.67
C ILE A 90 -11.15 1.86 -5.30
N LYS A 91 -11.52 1.08 -4.27
CA LYS A 91 -12.90 1.00 -3.76
C LYS A 91 -13.41 2.34 -3.26
N ALA A 92 -12.59 3.07 -2.51
CA ALA A 92 -12.95 4.41 -2.02
C ALA A 92 -13.14 5.38 -3.19
N TRP A 93 -12.21 5.41 -4.13
CA TRP A 93 -12.26 6.31 -5.28
C TRP A 93 -13.45 6.01 -6.19
N SER A 94 -13.67 4.74 -6.55
CA SER A 94 -14.83 4.29 -7.32
C SER A 94 -16.17 4.65 -6.63
N SER A 95 -16.24 4.61 -5.30
CA SER A 95 -17.46 5.00 -4.57
C SER A 95 -17.91 6.44 -4.81
N MET A 96 -17.01 7.34 -5.19
CA MET A 96 -17.32 8.74 -5.54
C MET A 96 -18.05 8.84 -6.89
N TYR A 97 -17.95 7.80 -7.72
CA TYR A 97 -18.56 7.70 -9.04
C TYR A 97 -19.84 6.87 -9.07
N TYR A 98 -20.46 6.62 -7.90
CA TYR A 98 -21.68 5.84 -7.84
C TYR A 98 -22.73 6.29 -8.88
N GLY A 99 -23.15 5.37 -9.76
CA GLY A 99 -24.07 5.65 -10.87
C GLY A 99 -23.44 6.30 -12.10
N ARG A 100 -22.13 6.42 -12.16
CA ARG A 100 -21.33 6.89 -13.30
C ARG A 100 -20.23 5.88 -13.63
N GLU A 101 -19.56 6.05 -14.77
CA GLU A 101 -18.39 5.27 -15.10
C GLU A 101 -17.22 5.63 -14.17
N ASP A 102 -16.42 4.62 -13.82
CA ASP A 102 -15.20 4.82 -13.05
C ASP A 102 -14.20 5.69 -13.83
N PRO A 103 -13.35 6.46 -13.13
CA PRO A 103 -12.38 7.34 -13.80
C PRO A 103 -11.28 6.59 -14.55
N LEU A 104 -11.08 5.32 -14.23
CA LEU A 104 -10.18 4.39 -14.91
C LEU A 104 -10.82 3.01 -14.96
N GLU A 105 -10.75 2.37 -16.13
CA GLU A 105 -11.14 0.96 -16.23
C GLU A 105 -10.19 0.09 -15.41
N ARG A 106 -10.71 -0.99 -14.85
CA ARG A 106 -10.00 -1.85 -13.90
C ARG A 106 -8.72 -2.47 -14.47
N ASP A 107 -8.72 -2.77 -15.77
CA ASP A 107 -7.56 -3.31 -16.50
C ASP A 107 -6.51 -2.26 -16.84
N GLN A 108 -6.84 -0.97 -16.74
CA GLN A 108 -5.92 0.16 -16.93
C GLN A 108 -5.21 0.58 -15.63
N VAL A 109 -5.62 0.02 -14.49
CA VAL A 109 -5.01 0.36 -13.19
C VAL A 109 -3.59 -0.18 -13.12
N ASN A 110 -2.60 0.71 -13.16
CA ASN A 110 -1.22 0.37 -12.79
C ASN A 110 -1.06 0.45 -11.26
N TRP A 111 -1.12 -0.69 -10.60
CA TRP A 111 -1.08 -0.80 -9.14
C TRP A 111 0.19 -0.24 -8.50
N ALA A 112 1.31 -0.19 -9.22
CA ALA A 112 2.55 0.42 -8.73
C ALA A 112 2.45 1.94 -8.60
N GLU A 113 1.51 2.57 -9.30
CA GLU A 113 1.26 4.02 -9.23
C GLU A 113 0.49 4.44 -7.96
N ILE A 114 -0.05 3.48 -7.20
CA ILE A 114 -0.63 3.67 -5.87
C ILE A 114 0.40 3.21 -4.85
N GLU A 115 1.33 4.07 -4.46
CA GLU A 115 2.45 3.70 -3.59
C GLU A 115 2.11 3.94 -2.11
N VAL A 116 2.28 2.91 -1.27
CA VAL A 116 2.18 3.04 0.18
C VAL A 116 3.56 3.36 0.75
N VAL A 117 3.70 4.55 1.31
CA VAL A 117 4.95 5.01 1.93
C VAL A 117 4.77 5.15 3.44
N ASN A 118 5.86 4.98 4.18
CA ASN A 118 5.87 5.23 5.61
C ASN A 118 6.79 6.43 5.92
N ASP A 119 6.38 7.25 6.88
CA ASP A 119 7.25 8.27 7.44
C ASP A 119 8.32 7.64 8.35
N ARG A 120 9.19 8.49 8.95
CA ARG A 120 10.24 8.05 9.87
C ARG A 120 9.71 7.38 11.15
N TRP A 121 8.46 7.55 11.49
CA TRP A 121 7.80 6.93 12.65
C TRP A 121 6.94 5.71 12.29
N GLY A 122 6.96 5.29 11.00
CA GLY A 122 6.22 4.14 10.52
C GLY A 122 4.76 4.41 10.13
N ARG A 123 4.30 5.67 10.15
CA ARG A 123 2.92 6.01 9.80
C ARG A 123 2.74 5.93 8.29
N PRO A 124 1.70 5.19 7.80
CA PRO A 124 1.48 5.03 6.38
C PRO A 124 0.85 6.28 5.75
N SER A 125 1.16 6.50 4.47
CA SER A 125 0.54 7.48 3.61
C SER A 125 0.50 6.95 2.19
N LEU A 126 -0.39 7.50 1.35
CA LEU A 126 -0.45 7.18 -0.07
C LEU A 126 0.31 8.23 -0.89
N ARG A 127 0.97 7.77 -1.94
CA ARG A 127 1.51 8.59 -3.02
C ARG A 127 1.01 8.06 -4.34
N PHE A 128 0.62 8.98 -5.19
CA PHE A 128 0.07 8.65 -6.51
C PHE A 128 1.04 9.09 -7.60
N HIS A 129 1.14 8.28 -8.65
CA HIS A 129 2.04 8.50 -9.76
C HIS A 129 1.29 8.27 -11.08
N GLY A 130 1.88 8.72 -12.21
CA GLY A 130 1.43 8.40 -13.56
C GLY A 130 -0.05 8.63 -13.80
N ALA A 131 -0.69 7.68 -14.48
CA ALA A 131 -2.10 7.77 -14.86
C ALA A 131 -3.06 7.88 -13.66
N ILE A 132 -2.72 7.26 -12.53
CA ILE A 132 -3.50 7.39 -11.29
C ILE A 132 -3.50 8.84 -10.78
N ALA A 133 -2.33 9.50 -10.77
CA ALA A 133 -2.24 10.88 -10.33
C ALA A 133 -2.99 11.83 -11.27
N ASP A 134 -2.88 11.62 -12.59
CA ASP A 134 -3.58 12.44 -13.60
C ASP A 134 -5.10 12.29 -13.48
N ALA A 135 -5.60 11.07 -13.32
CA ALA A 135 -7.03 10.81 -13.17
C ALA A 135 -7.58 11.33 -11.83
N LEU A 136 -6.79 11.30 -10.75
CA LEU A 136 -7.15 11.94 -9.49
C LEU A 136 -7.26 13.47 -9.63
N GLN A 137 -6.33 14.09 -10.33
CA GLN A 137 -6.40 15.53 -10.60
C GLN A 137 -7.66 15.88 -11.39
N GLN A 138 -8.07 15.04 -12.34
CA GLN A 138 -9.33 15.22 -13.06
C GLN A 138 -10.52 15.10 -12.10
N THR A 139 -10.54 14.07 -11.23
CA THR A 139 -11.58 13.91 -10.18
C THR A 139 -11.68 15.14 -9.31
N GLU A 140 -10.56 15.68 -8.82
CA GLU A 140 -10.50 16.89 -7.99
C GLU A 140 -11.03 18.11 -8.73
N SER A 141 -10.76 18.22 -10.03
CA SER A 141 -11.29 19.28 -10.89
C SER A 141 -12.81 19.18 -11.06
N GLU A 142 -13.34 17.97 -11.27
CA GLU A 142 -14.78 17.71 -11.40
C GLU A 142 -15.56 18.08 -10.14
N ILE A 143 -15.01 17.79 -8.97
CA ILE A 143 -15.62 18.11 -7.68
C ILE A 143 -15.28 19.52 -7.17
N SER A 144 -14.41 20.24 -7.89
CA SER A 144 -13.90 21.57 -7.51
C SER A 144 -13.27 21.61 -6.11
N ALA A 145 -12.58 20.56 -5.70
CA ALA A 145 -11.92 20.44 -4.40
C ALA A 145 -10.73 19.48 -4.47
N SER A 146 -9.64 19.84 -3.81
CA SER A 146 -8.55 18.89 -3.58
C SER A 146 -8.94 17.85 -2.53
N LEU A 147 -8.40 16.65 -2.63
CA LEU A 147 -8.71 15.54 -1.72
C LEU A 147 -7.53 15.21 -0.81
N THR A 148 -7.82 15.06 0.47
CA THR A 148 -6.90 14.43 1.42
C THR A 148 -7.26 12.97 1.56
N TRP A 149 -6.26 12.10 1.37
CA TRP A 149 -6.38 10.65 1.49
C TRP A 149 -5.69 10.17 2.76
N LEU A 150 -6.45 9.58 3.67
CA LEU A 150 -5.94 8.94 4.87
C LEU A 150 -5.94 7.43 4.69
N VAL A 151 -4.92 6.77 5.22
CA VAL A 151 -4.79 5.32 5.20
C VAL A 151 -4.44 4.80 6.59
N SER A 152 -5.10 3.72 6.98
CA SER A 152 -4.77 2.94 8.17
C SER A 152 -4.57 1.48 7.77
N LEU A 153 -3.51 0.87 8.28
CA LEU A 153 -3.14 -0.52 7.99
C LEU A 153 -3.08 -1.29 9.29
N SER A 154 -3.55 -2.52 9.28
CA SER A 154 -3.38 -3.47 10.37
C SER A 154 -3.20 -4.88 9.83
N HIS A 155 -2.52 -5.72 10.57
CA HIS A 155 -2.49 -7.16 10.33
C HIS A 155 -2.47 -7.89 11.67
N ASP A 156 -3.21 -8.99 11.73
CA ASP A 156 -3.23 -9.89 12.88
C ASP A 156 -3.49 -11.32 12.41
N GLY A 157 -2.75 -12.25 12.97
CA GLY A 157 -2.81 -13.66 12.57
C GLY A 157 -2.61 -13.80 11.06
N ASN A 158 -3.63 -14.33 10.39
CA ASN A 158 -3.62 -14.64 8.97
C ASN A 158 -4.26 -13.57 8.09
N TYR A 159 -4.58 -12.40 8.63
CA TYR A 159 -5.26 -11.34 7.91
C TYR A 159 -4.49 -10.03 7.93
N ALA A 160 -4.56 -9.31 6.81
CA ALA A 160 -4.16 -7.93 6.69
C ALA A 160 -5.35 -7.09 6.21
N ILE A 161 -5.54 -5.93 6.80
CA ILE A 161 -6.65 -5.02 6.47
C ILE A 161 -6.13 -3.63 6.19
N ALA A 162 -6.77 -2.94 5.27
CA ALA A 162 -6.58 -1.52 5.05
C ALA A 162 -7.90 -0.77 5.06
N TRP A 163 -7.86 0.43 5.61
CA TRP A 163 -8.95 1.39 5.58
C TRP A 163 -8.48 2.67 4.91
N ILE A 164 -9.24 3.14 3.94
CA ILE A 164 -9.01 4.40 3.24
C ILE A 164 -10.18 5.34 3.52
N HIS A 165 -9.86 6.60 3.79
CA HIS A 165 -10.84 7.66 3.91
C HIS A 165 -10.35 8.88 3.11
N ALA A 166 -11.22 9.42 2.26
CA ALA A 166 -10.97 10.66 1.54
C ALA A 166 -11.98 11.74 1.93
N TYR A 167 -11.49 12.95 2.04
CA TYR A 167 -12.31 14.14 2.28
C TYR A 167 -11.69 15.36 1.59
N PRO A 168 -12.50 16.42 1.29
CA PRO A 168 -11.98 17.64 0.71
C PRO A 168 -10.96 18.30 1.65
N SER A 169 -9.80 18.64 1.10
CA SER A 169 -8.81 19.44 1.83
C SER A 169 -9.39 20.83 2.08
N GLU A 170 -9.31 21.32 3.31
CA GLU A 170 -9.61 22.71 3.58
C GLU A 170 -8.59 23.58 2.86
N SER A 171 -9.05 24.49 2.01
CA SER A 171 -8.18 25.54 1.50
C SER A 171 -7.78 26.41 2.70
N HIS A 172 -6.54 26.30 3.14
CA HIS A 172 -5.98 27.28 4.08
C HIS A 172 -5.95 28.61 3.35
N SER A 173 -7.03 29.38 3.48
CA SER A 173 -6.97 30.82 3.28
C SER A 173 -5.96 31.33 4.30
N SER A 174 -4.79 31.72 3.82
CA SER A 174 -3.80 32.45 4.62
C SER A 174 -4.49 33.72 5.13
N LYS A 175 -5.11 33.62 6.30
CA LYS A 175 -5.43 34.80 7.07
C LYS A 175 -4.11 35.31 7.62
N ASP A 176 -3.62 36.35 6.94
CA ASP A 176 -2.56 37.20 7.42
C ASP A 176 -2.85 37.57 8.87
N PHE A 177 -2.00 37.13 9.77
CA PHE A 177 -1.88 37.72 11.09
C PHE A 177 -1.06 38.99 10.90
N SER A 178 -1.79 40.10 10.72
CA SER A 178 -1.26 41.47 10.86
C SER A 178 -1.21 41.86 12.32
#